data_794beacb3446565eda96b7d162b6ad58
#
_entry.id   794beacb3446565eda96b7d162b6ad58
#
_cell.length_a   1.000
_cell.length_b   1.000
_cell.length_c   1.000
_cell.angle_alpha   90.00
_cell.angle_beta   90.00
_cell.angle_gamma   90.00
#
_symmetry.space_group_name_H-M   'P 1'
#
loop_
_entity.id
_entity.type
_entity.pdbx_description
1 polymer ?
#
loop_
_entity_poly.entity_id
_entity_poly.type
_entity_poly.pdbx_seq_one_letter_code
_entity_poly.pdbx_strand_id
1 'polypeptide(L)' 'MNKIQKEMVDNHIDELTEIDRILSNVENHGLVIEVVYTALKEMKENPKSSPLLALQIAARDWDC' A
#
# COMPACT_ATOMS: atom_id res chain seq x y z
N MET A 1 -12.77 13.33 17.61
CA MET A 1 -13.13 12.18 16.74
C MET A 1 -14.21 11.36 17.41
N ASN A 2 -15.27 11.00 16.67
CA ASN A 2 -16.33 10.19 17.27
C ASN A 2 -15.92 8.71 17.33
N LYS A 3 -16.73 7.90 18.03
CA LYS A 3 -16.42 6.49 18.26
C LYS A 3 -16.25 5.71 16.97
N ILE A 4 -17.08 5.97 15.96
CA ILE A 4 -17.03 5.24 14.68
C ILE A 4 -15.71 5.53 13.95
N GLN A 5 -15.30 6.81 13.92
CA GLN A 5 -14.04 7.19 13.27
C GLN A 5 -12.84 6.55 13.96
N LYS A 6 -12.87 6.50 15.30
CA LYS A 6 -11.79 5.86 16.06
C LYS A 6 -11.68 4.37 15.75
N GLU A 7 -12.83 3.69 15.69
CA GLU A 7 -12.84 2.25 15.35
C GLU A 7 -12.28 2.00 13.96
N MET A 8 -12.62 2.85 12.98
CA MET A 8 -12.10 2.72 11.63
C MET A 8 -10.59 2.89 11.59
N VAL A 9 -10.06 3.88 12.30
CA VAL A 9 -8.62 4.11 12.37
C VAL A 9 -7.92 2.93 13.03
N ASP A 10 -8.45 2.45 14.16
CA ASP A 10 -7.85 1.33 14.89
C ASP A 10 -7.81 0.06 14.03
N ASN A 11 -8.84 -0.17 13.21
CA ASN A 11 -8.92 -1.36 12.35
C ASN A 11 -7.91 -1.34 11.21
N HIS A 12 -7.37 -0.16 10.87
CA HIS A 12 -6.45 -0.01 9.74
C HIS A 12 -5.01 0.31 10.15
N ILE A 13 -4.72 0.38 11.45
CA ILE A 13 -3.37 0.72 11.92
C ILE A 13 -2.33 -0.28 11.42
N ASP A 14 -2.61 -1.57 11.51
CA ASP A 14 -1.66 -2.61 11.08
C ASP A 14 -1.42 -2.55 9.57
N GLU A 15 -2.48 -2.29 8.80
CA GLU A 15 -2.37 -2.15 7.35
C GLU A 15 -1.52 -0.94 6.97
N LEU A 16 -1.74 0.19 7.64
CA LEU A 16 -0.96 1.41 7.39
C LEU A 16 0.51 1.21 7.75
N THR A 17 0.79 0.48 8.83
CA THR A 17 2.17 0.15 9.23
C THR A 17 2.86 -0.67 8.15
N GLU A 18 2.18 -1.67 7.59
CA GLU A 18 2.74 -2.49 6.53
C GLU A 18 2.96 -1.68 5.25
N ILE A 19 2.03 -0.81 4.89
CA ILE A 19 2.17 0.08 3.74
C ILE A 19 3.41 0.97 3.90
N ASP A 20 3.57 1.56 5.08
CA ASP A 20 4.71 2.42 5.37
C ASP A 20 6.03 1.64 5.25
N ARG A 21 6.07 0.42 5.75
CA ARG A 21 7.26 -0.43 5.67
C ARG A 21 7.61 -0.74 4.21
N ILE A 22 6.61 -1.07 3.40
CA ILE A 22 6.82 -1.36 1.98
C ILE A 22 7.34 -0.11 1.26
N LEU A 23 6.72 1.04 1.49
CA LEU A 23 7.14 2.28 0.85
C LEU A 23 8.55 2.70 1.26
N SER A 24 8.91 2.50 2.52
CA SER A 24 10.27 2.79 2.98
C SER A 24 11.30 1.91 2.28
N ASN A 25 11.00 0.64 2.12
CA ASN A 25 11.87 -0.29 1.39
C ASN A 25 11.99 0.10 -0.09
N VAL A 26 10.86 0.44 -0.71
CA VAL A 26 10.82 0.87 -2.11
C VAL A 26 11.65 2.16 -2.29
N GLU A 27 11.54 3.08 -1.35
CA GLU A 27 12.33 4.32 -1.37
C GLU A 27 13.83 4.01 -1.34
N ASN A 28 14.25 3.04 -0.53
CA ASN A 28 15.64 2.63 -0.45
C ASN A 28 16.15 2.07 -1.79
N HIS A 29 15.27 1.53 -2.62
CA HIS A 29 15.60 1.05 -3.95
C HIS A 29 15.48 2.13 -5.03
N GLY A 30 15.00 3.33 -4.68
CA GLY A 30 14.82 4.41 -5.63
C GLY A 30 13.68 4.18 -6.62
N LEU A 31 12.68 3.38 -6.24
CA LEU A 31 11.60 2.96 -7.16
C LEU A 31 10.22 3.39 -6.72
N VAL A 32 10.11 4.48 -5.94
CA VAL A 32 8.81 4.92 -5.39
C VAL A 32 7.78 5.16 -6.49
N ILE A 33 8.15 5.96 -7.49
CA ILE A 33 7.21 6.32 -8.56
C ILE A 33 6.78 5.08 -9.35
N GLU A 34 7.72 4.22 -9.68
CA GLU A 34 7.47 3.00 -10.45
C GLU A 34 6.53 2.05 -9.70
N VAL A 35 6.80 1.84 -8.42
CA VAL A 35 5.99 0.93 -7.61
C VAL A 35 4.60 1.52 -7.35
N VAL A 36 4.52 2.82 -7.03
CA VAL A 36 3.22 3.45 -6.79
C VAL A 36 2.38 3.45 -8.06
N TYR A 37 2.97 3.76 -9.21
CA TYR A 37 2.27 3.69 -10.49
C TYR A 37 1.72 2.29 -10.75
N THR A 38 2.56 1.27 -10.54
CA THR A 38 2.17 -0.12 -10.74
C THR A 38 1.04 -0.52 -9.79
N ALA A 39 1.10 -0.08 -8.53
CA ALA A 39 0.04 -0.35 -7.55
C ALA A 39 -1.27 0.30 -7.95
N LEU A 40 -1.23 1.54 -8.41
CA LEU A 40 -2.45 2.24 -8.85
C LEU A 40 -3.06 1.55 -10.08
N LYS A 41 -2.23 1.12 -11.00
CA LYS A 41 -2.68 0.37 -12.18
C LYS A 41 -3.34 -0.94 -11.76
N GLU A 42 -2.75 -1.65 -10.81
CA GLU A 42 -3.31 -2.90 -10.29
C GLU A 42 -4.70 -2.67 -9.67
N MET A 43 -4.85 -1.60 -8.89
CA MET A 43 -6.13 -1.27 -8.28
C MET A 43 -7.18 -0.89 -9.33
N LYS A 44 -6.76 -0.23 -10.41
CA LYS A 44 -7.66 0.12 -11.51
C LYS A 44 -8.16 -1.12 -12.24
N GLU A 45 -7.26 -2.06 -12.50
CA GLU A 45 -7.58 -3.30 -13.23
C GLU A 45 -8.34 -4.29 -12.34
N ASN A 46 -8.13 -4.22 -11.04
CA ASN A 46 -8.74 -5.13 -10.08
C ASN A 46 -9.30 -4.33 -8.89
N PRO A 47 -10.52 -3.76 -9.06
CA PRO A 47 -11.08 -2.87 -8.03
C PRO A 47 -11.29 -3.50 -6.67
N LYS A 48 -11.21 -4.82 -6.55
CA LYS A 48 -11.35 -5.52 -5.27
C LYS A 48 -10.03 -5.59 -4.51
N SER A 49 -8.90 -5.24 -5.13
CA SER A 49 -7.61 -5.25 -4.45
C SER A 49 -7.51 -4.11 -3.46
N SER A 50 -7.04 -4.40 -2.24
CA SER A 50 -6.74 -3.36 -1.27
C SER A 50 -5.46 -2.64 -1.65
N PRO A 51 -5.26 -1.40 -1.17
CA PRO A 51 -3.99 -0.70 -1.39
C PRO A 51 -2.76 -1.50 -0.91
N LEU A 52 -2.87 -2.18 0.23
CA LEU A 52 -1.77 -3.00 0.73
C LEU A 52 -1.44 -4.13 -0.22
N LEU A 53 -2.45 -4.87 -0.68
CA LEU A 53 -2.23 -5.97 -1.60
C LEU A 53 -1.63 -5.47 -2.93
N ALA A 54 -2.16 -4.36 -3.44
CA ALA A 54 -1.65 -3.77 -4.68
C ALA A 54 -0.18 -3.37 -4.55
N LEU A 55 0.21 -2.79 -3.40
CA LEU A 55 1.60 -2.42 -3.14
C LEU A 55 2.49 -3.65 -3.00
N GLN A 56 2.02 -4.71 -2.37
CA GLN A 56 2.79 -5.95 -2.25
C GLN A 56 3.07 -6.55 -3.63
N ILE A 57 2.07 -6.58 -4.49
CA ILE A 57 2.22 -7.08 -5.85
C ILE A 57 3.19 -6.20 -6.64
N ALA A 58 3.01 -4.88 -6.56
CA ALA A 58 3.85 -3.93 -7.29
C ALA A 58 5.31 -4.00 -6.85
N ALA A 59 5.56 -4.07 -5.54
CA ALA A 59 6.92 -4.17 -5.02
C ALA A 59 7.59 -5.46 -5.50
N ARG A 60 6.85 -6.56 -5.52
CA ARG A 60 7.37 -7.83 -6.03
C ARG A 60 7.72 -7.73 -7.51
N ASP A 61 6.88 -7.08 -8.31
CA ASP A 61 7.13 -6.92 -9.74
C ASP A 61 8.42 -6.14 -10.01
N TRP A 62 8.80 -5.25 -9.11
CA TRP A 62 10.02 -4.46 -9.21
C TRP A 62 11.17 -5.01 -8.37
N ASP A 63 11.04 -6.24 -7.85
CA ASP A 63 12.06 -6.92 -7.05
C ASP A 63 12.46 -6.16 -5.78
N CYS A 64 11.49 -5.52 -5.15
CA CYS A 64 11.71 -4.83 -3.89
C CYS A 64 11.42 -5.69 -2.66
#